data_6ad9cfca4b2f3f3379d58756694dca95
#
_entry.id   6ad9cfca4b2f3f3379d58756694dca95
#
_cell.length_a   1.000
_cell.length_b   1.000
_cell.length_c   1.000
_cell.angle_alpha   90.00
_cell.angle_beta   90.00
_cell.angle_gamma   90.00
#
_symmetry.space_group_name_H-M   'P 1'
#
loop_
_entity.id
_entity.type
_entity.pdbx_description
1 polymer ?
#
loop_
_entity_poly.entity_id
_entity_poly.type
_entity_poly.pdbx_seq_one_letter_code
_entity_poly.pdbx_strand_id
1 'polypeptide(L)'
;VTLLPGGAFFHHADSFAMIRGGHVDICVLGPFQVSATGDLANWHTGTADAIPAVGGAMDLAVGAKQTWVMMDLLNKNGKSKIVEKCEYPLTGIGCVKRIYTDLATFECTARGLKLVETVQGLGLEELRALLGGLPLLQSE
;
A
#
# COMPACT_ATOMS: atom_id res chain seq x y z
N VAL A 1 -2.71 17.61 22.62
CA VAL A 1 -3.50 16.50 22.04
C VAL A 1 -4.61 16.18 23.04
N THR A 2 -5.86 16.19 22.58
CA THR A 2 -7.02 15.86 23.39
C THR A 2 -7.59 14.51 22.92
N LEU A 3 -7.84 13.61 23.88
CA LEU A 3 -8.47 12.34 23.56
C LEU A 3 -9.98 12.52 23.36
N LEU A 4 -10.52 11.78 22.40
CA LEU A 4 -11.97 11.60 22.30
C LEU A 4 -12.45 10.64 23.42
N PRO A 5 -13.74 10.70 23.80
CA PRO A 5 -14.32 9.74 24.76
C PRO A 5 -14.02 8.31 24.34
N GLY A 6 -13.49 7.50 25.26
CA GLY A 6 -13.08 6.13 25.02
C GLY A 6 -11.62 5.97 24.55
N GLY A 7 -10.92 7.05 24.24
CA GLY A 7 -9.48 7.02 23.94
C GLY A 7 -8.64 6.75 25.20
N ALA A 8 -7.48 6.14 25.02
CA ALA A 8 -6.51 5.88 26.08
C ALA A 8 -5.08 6.13 25.61
N PHE A 9 -4.22 6.57 26.51
CA PHE A 9 -2.78 6.58 26.31
C PHE A 9 -2.17 5.31 26.88
N PHE A 10 -1.24 4.70 26.14
CA PHE A 10 -0.50 3.53 26.60
C PHE A 10 0.92 3.56 26.05
N HIS A 11 1.78 2.70 26.54
CA HIS A 11 3.17 2.65 26.14
C HIS A 11 3.31 2.22 24.67
N HIS A 12 4.30 2.80 23.96
CA HIS A 12 4.58 2.50 22.55
C HIS A 12 4.78 0.98 22.30
N ALA A 13 5.47 0.27 23.21
CA ALA A 13 5.67 -1.17 23.10
C ALA A 13 4.36 -1.97 23.14
N ASP A 14 3.36 -1.51 23.94
CA ASP A 14 2.04 -2.16 24.00
C ASP A 14 1.29 -2.01 22.69
N SER A 15 1.44 -0.87 22.01
CA SER A 15 0.92 -0.62 20.67
C SER A 15 1.41 -1.69 19.68
N PHE A 16 2.72 -1.91 19.63
CA PHE A 16 3.32 -2.92 18.75
C PHE A 16 2.99 -4.37 19.18
N ALA A 17 2.86 -4.62 20.47
CA ALA A 17 2.40 -5.92 20.97
C ALA A 17 0.98 -6.25 20.50
N MET A 18 0.06 -5.26 20.52
CA MET A 18 -1.29 -5.42 19.98
C MET A 18 -1.29 -5.68 18.47
N ILE A 19 -0.44 -4.97 17.71
CA ILE A 19 -0.30 -5.18 16.27
C ILE A 19 0.20 -6.59 15.97
N ARG A 20 1.31 -7.00 16.60
CA ARG A 20 1.92 -8.33 16.43
C ARG A 20 1.00 -9.45 16.91
N GLY A 21 0.17 -9.18 17.91
CA GLY A 21 -0.84 -10.12 18.42
C GLY A 21 -2.07 -10.27 17.51
N GLY A 22 -2.12 -9.58 16.37
CA GLY A 22 -3.24 -9.69 15.43
C GLY A 22 -4.52 -8.99 15.89
N HIS A 23 -4.42 -8.04 16.83
CA HIS A 23 -5.57 -7.32 17.37
C HIS A 23 -5.97 -6.07 16.55
N VAL A 24 -5.23 -5.79 15.47
CA VAL A 24 -5.52 -4.69 14.54
C VAL A 24 -6.11 -5.26 13.26
N ASP A 25 -7.33 -4.87 12.92
CA ASP A 25 -8.02 -5.39 11.74
C ASP A 25 -7.45 -4.82 10.45
N ILE A 26 -7.19 -3.52 10.39
CA ILE A 26 -6.70 -2.83 9.21
C ILE A 26 -5.56 -1.90 9.59
N CYS A 27 -4.46 -1.96 8.86
CA CYS A 27 -3.46 -0.90 8.85
C CYS A 27 -3.43 -0.20 7.48
N VAL A 28 -3.12 1.10 7.47
CA VAL A 28 -2.98 1.91 6.26
C VAL A 28 -1.55 2.44 6.19
N LEU A 29 -0.86 2.16 5.09
CA LEU A 29 0.54 2.55 4.87
C LEU A 29 0.70 3.36 3.59
N GLY A 30 1.69 4.25 3.57
CA GLY A 30 2.10 4.99 2.37
C GLY A 30 3.28 4.28 1.69
N PRO A 31 3.12 3.76 0.47
CA PRO A 31 4.18 3.04 -0.22
C PRO A 31 5.04 3.94 -1.11
N PHE A 32 6.27 3.49 -1.41
CA PHE A 32 7.04 3.95 -2.56
C PHE A 32 6.66 3.19 -3.83
N GLN A 33 6.48 1.86 -3.71
CA GLN A 33 5.94 0.97 -4.75
C GLN A 33 5.08 -0.13 -4.13
N VAL A 34 4.09 -0.59 -4.90
CA VAL A 34 3.29 -1.79 -4.60
C VAL A 34 3.24 -2.66 -5.84
N SER A 35 3.45 -3.97 -5.69
CA SER A 35 3.27 -4.89 -6.81
C SER A 35 1.80 -5.22 -7.05
N ALA A 36 1.48 -5.66 -8.27
CA ALA A 36 0.13 -6.11 -8.63
C ALA A 36 -0.39 -7.27 -7.76
N THR A 37 0.51 -8.02 -7.15
CA THR A 37 0.21 -9.15 -6.25
C THR A 37 0.27 -8.78 -4.76
N GLY A 38 0.54 -7.50 -4.45
CA GLY A 38 0.46 -6.97 -3.09
C GLY A 38 1.76 -6.96 -2.31
N ASP A 39 2.93 -7.03 -2.96
CA ASP A 39 4.20 -6.76 -2.29
C ASP A 39 4.31 -5.27 -2.00
N LEU A 40 4.85 -4.95 -0.84
CA LEU A 40 5.00 -3.57 -0.35
C LEU A 40 6.45 -3.17 -0.24
N ALA A 41 6.81 -2.01 -0.80
CA ALA A 41 8.10 -1.36 -0.61
C ALA A 41 7.87 0.08 -0.12
N ASN A 42 8.28 0.40 1.10
CA ASN A 42 8.05 1.73 1.69
C ASN A 42 9.15 2.24 2.62
N TRP A 43 10.32 1.60 2.67
CA TRP A 43 11.35 2.00 3.63
C TRP A 43 12.68 2.45 2.99
N HIS A 44 12.95 2.04 1.75
CA HIS A 44 14.20 2.38 1.05
C HIS A 44 13.98 2.38 -0.46
N THR A 45 14.65 3.29 -1.18
CA THR A 45 14.56 3.39 -2.65
C THR A 45 15.67 2.63 -3.39
N GLY A 46 16.54 1.92 -2.67
CA GLY A 46 17.60 1.11 -3.26
C GLY A 46 18.85 1.89 -3.70
N THR A 47 18.83 3.23 -3.62
CA THR A 47 19.98 4.05 -4.01
C THR A 47 20.95 4.24 -2.83
N ALA A 48 22.27 4.38 -3.11
CA ALA A 48 23.28 4.52 -2.06
C ALA A 48 23.07 5.76 -1.16
N ASP A 49 22.47 6.82 -1.69
CA ASP A 49 22.21 8.06 -0.98
C ASP A 49 20.83 8.11 -0.29
N ALA A 50 20.04 7.06 -0.43
CA ALA A 50 18.73 7.01 0.20
C ALA A 50 18.85 6.80 1.71
N ILE A 51 18.23 7.69 2.48
CA ILE A 51 18.11 7.51 3.92
C ILE A 51 17.00 6.49 4.19
N PRO A 52 17.31 5.33 4.83
CA PRO A 52 16.29 4.34 5.15
C PRO A 52 15.22 4.92 6.08
N ALA A 53 13.97 4.84 5.69
CA ALA A 53 12.81 5.20 6.53
C ALA A 53 12.35 3.99 7.34
N VAL A 54 13.27 3.38 8.09
CA VAL A 54 12.98 2.20 8.93
C VAL A 54 12.13 2.62 10.11
N GLY A 55 10.99 1.97 10.27
CA GLY A 55 10.04 2.21 11.36
C GLY A 55 9.19 0.96 11.61
N GLY A 56 8.02 1.14 12.17
CA GLY A 56 7.10 0.06 12.48
C GLY A 56 6.32 -0.51 11.29
N ALA A 57 6.62 -0.11 10.05
CA ALA A 57 5.86 -0.52 8.88
C ALA A 57 5.88 -2.04 8.63
N MET A 58 6.99 -2.72 8.92
CA MET A 58 7.08 -4.18 8.81
C MET A 58 6.14 -4.88 9.81
N ASP A 59 6.11 -4.41 11.06
CA ASP A 59 5.21 -4.95 12.08
C ASP A 59 3.74 -4.73 11.71
N LEU A 60 3.40 -3.55 11.17
CA LEU A 60 2.06 -3.23 10.68
C LEU A 60 1.67 -4.10 9.50
N ALA A 61 2.56 -4.23 8.50
CA ALA A 61 2.31 -5.00 7.28
C ALA A 61 2.10 -6.50 7.54
N VAL A 62 2.74 -7.06 8.59
CA VAL A 62 2.69 -8.48 8.93
C VAL A 62 1.67 -8.76 10.04
N GLY A 63 1.53 -7.84 11.00
CA GLY A 63 0.71 -8.06 12.21
C GLY A 63 -0.76 -7.68 12.05
N ALA A 64 -1.12 -6.74 11.20
CA ALA A 64 -2.51 -6.41 10.93
C ALA A 64 -3.18 -7.50 10.09
N LYS A 65 -4.49 -7.72 10.30
CA LYS A 65 -5.25 -8.72 9.51
C LYS A 65 -5.35 -8.34 8.04
N GLN A 66 -5.40 -7.03 7.74
CA GLN A 66 -5.39 -6.49 6.38
C GLN A 66 -4.49 -5.28 6.31
N THR A 67 -3.68 -5.21 5.27
CA THR A 67 -2.88 -4.03 4.94
C THR A 67 -3.47 -3.35 3.72
N TRP A 68 -3.84 -2.09 3.88
CA TRP A 68 -4.25 -1.20 2.81
C TRP A 68 -3.18 -0.16 2.58
N VAL A 69 -3.07 0.35 1.36
CA VAL A 69 -2.16 1.44 1.06
C VAL A 69 -2.92 2.63 0.49
N MET A 70 -2.40 3.81 0.77
CA MET A 70 -2.94 5.07 0.27
C MET A 70 -1.79 5.90 -0.32
N MET A 71 -1.94 6.35 -1.57
CA MET A 71 -0.88 7.04 -2.31
C MET A 71 -1.42 7.76 -3.54
N ASP A 72 -0.65 8.72 -4.08
CA ASP A 72 -0.86 9.15 -5.48
C ASP A 72 -0.47 7.99 -6.43
N LEU A 73 -1.23 7.77 -7.49
CA LEU A 73 -0.97 6.70 -8.47
C LEU A 73 0.42 6.86 -9.10
N LEU A 74 0.78 8.09 -9.43
CA LEU A 74 2.02 8.42 -10.13
C LEU A 74 3.06 8.99 -9.18
N ASN A 75 4.31 8.72 -9.47
CA ASN A 75 5.45 9.38 -8.83
C ASN A 75 5.71 10.76 -9.44
N LYS A 76 6.68 11.50 -8.90
CA LYS A 76 7.07 12.85 -9.38
C LYS A 76 7.51 12.89 -10.86
N ASN A 77 7.87 11.74 -11.43
CA ASN A 77 8.30 11.60 -12.83
C ASN A 77 7.15 11.11 -13.74
N GLY A 78 5.92 11.06 -13.25
CA GLY A 78 4.76 10.62 -14.01
C GLY A 78 4.68 9.09 -14.23
N LYS A 79 5.48 8.30 -13.50
CA LYS A 79 5.45 6.84 -13.59
C LYS A 79 4.55 6.24 -12.50
N SER A 80 3.83 5.18 -12.84
CA SER A 80 3.03 4.43 -11.89
C SER A 80 3.87 3.92 -10.71
N LYS A 81 3.31 4.04 -9.51
CA LYS A 81 3.84 3.43 -8.28
C LYS A 81 3.29 2.01 -8.08
N ILE A 82 2.25 1.62 -8.84
CA ILE A 82 1.83 0.23 -8.95
C ILE A 82 2.64 -0.40 -10.07
N VAL A 83 3.33 -1.48 -9.76
CA VAL A 83 4.28 -2.16 -10.65
C VAL A 83 3.98 -3.66 -10.73
N GLU A 84 4.48 -4.34 -11.76
CA GLU A 84 4.36 -5.80 -11.83
C GLU A 84 5.17 -6.46 -10.69
N LYS A 85 6.40 -5.96 -10.48
CA LYS A 85 7.30 -6.39 -9.40
C LYS A 85 8.01 -5.17 -8.82
N CYS A 86 8.07 -5.08 -7.50
CA CYS A 86 8.80 -4.00 -6.83
C CYS A 86 10.30 -4.07 -7.13
N GLU A 87 10.87 -2.93 -7.48
CA GLU A 87 12.31 -2.74 -7.68
C GLU A 87 13.02 -2.37 -6.37
N TYR A 88 12.28 -1.77 -5.45
CA TYR A 88 12.80 -1.35 -4.15
C TYR A 88 12.75 -2.48 -3.12
N PRO A 89 13.62 -2.43 -2.09
CA PRO A 89 13.61 -3.41 -1.00
C PRO A 89 12.23 -3.52 -0.35
N LEU A 90 11.75 -4.75 -0.20
CA LEU A 90 10.42 -5.03 0.30
C LEU A 90 10.30 -4.78 1.80
N THR A 91 9.14 -4.28 2.20
CA THR A 91 8.64 -4.21 3.59
C THR A 91 7.84 -5.46 3.94
N GLY A 92 7.05 -5.95 3.00
CA GLY A 92 6.23 -7.16 3.14
C GLY A 92 5.88 -7.76 1.79
N ILE A 93 5.67 -9.07 1.75
CA ILE A 93 5.35 -9.85 0.56
C ILE A 93 3.87 -10.21 0.59
N GLY A 94 3.13 -9.91 -0.48
CA GLY A 94 1.71 -10.28 -0.65
C GLY A 94 0.78 -9.75 0.45
N CYS A 95 1.23 -8.75 1.22
CA CYS A 95 0.51 -8.25 2.39
C CYS A 95 -0.58 -7.24 2.03
N VAL A 96 -0.40 -6.46 0.96
CA VAL A 96 -1.37 -5.42 0.55
C VAL A 96 -2.59 -6.07 -0.07
N LYS A 97 -3.76 -5.74 0.46
CA LYS A 97 -5.06 -6.21 -0.05
C LYS A 97 -5.76 -5.17 -0.90
N ARG A 98 -5.64 -3.89 -0.55
CA ARG A 98 -6.32 -2.80 -1.24
C ARG A 98 -5.41 -1.59 -1.41
N ILE A 99 -5.51 -0.95 -2.58
CA ILE A 99 -4.75 0.23 -2.95
C ILE A 99 -5.75 1.35 -3.24
N TYR A 100 -5.66 2.44 -2.48
CA TYR A 100 -6.40 3.67 -2.71
C TYR A 100 -5.48 4.70 -3.34
N THR A 101 -5.85 5.24 -4.48
CA THR A 101 -5.12 6.32 -5.14
C THR A 101 -6.03 7.52 -5.40
N ASP A 102 -5.44 8.61 -5.82
CA ASP A 102 -6.13 9.81 -6.29
C ASP A 102 -6.98 9.59 -7.55
N LEU A 103 -6.67 8.53 -8.33
CA LEU A 103 -7.32 8.27 -9.64
C LEU A 103 -8.20 7.02 -9.64
N ALA A 104 -7.88 6.02 -8.84
CA ALA A 104 -8.60 4.74 -8.84
C ALA A 104 -8.35 3.94 -7.56
N THR A 105 -9.24 3.01 -7.25
CA THR A 105 -9.10 2.03 -6.18
C THR A 105 -8.91 0.65 -6.79
N PHE A 106 -7.96 -0.10 -6.23
CA PHE A 106 -7.63 -1.44 -6.70
C PHE A 106 -7.64 -2.46 -5.56
N GLU A 107 -7.80 -3.71 -5.92
CA GLU A 107 -7.63 -4.88 -5.05
C GLU A 107 -6.50 -5.75 -5.56
N CYS A 108 -5.55 -6.09 -4.67
CA CYS A 108 -4.48 -7.02 -4.97
C CYS A 108 -4.96 -8.45 -4.76
N THR A 109 -4.80 -9.30 -5.77
CA THR A 109 -5.14 -10.72 -5.70
C THR A 109 -3.93 -11.57 -6.06
N ALA A 110 -3.96 -12.86 -5.75
CA ALA A 110 -2.92 -13.79 -6.16
C ALA A 110 -2.77 -13.89 -7.69
N ARG A 111 -3.80 -13.51 -8.46
CA ARG A 111 -3.82 -13.52 -9.92
C ARG A 111 -3.41 -12.18 -10.54
N GLY A 112 -3.23 -11.13 -9.73
CA GLY A 112 -2.90 -9.78 -10.17
C GLY A 112 -3.84 -8.69 -9.67
N LEU A 113 -3.82 -7.55 -10.33
CA LEU A 113 -4.51 -6.33 -9.93
C LEU A 113 -5.93 -6.27 -10.49
N LYS A 114 -6.92 -6.11 -9.60
CA LYS A 114 -8.33 -5.92 -9.95
C LYS A 114 -8.72 -4.46 -9.74
N LEU A 115 -9.34 -3.86 -10.77
CA LEU A 115 -9.92 -2.52 -10.64
C LEU A 115 -11.23 -2.61 -9.85
N VAL A 116 -11.39 -1.74 -8.84
CA VAL A 116 -12.62 -1.62 -8.04
C VAL A 116 -13.45 -0.44 -8.54
N GLU A 117 -12.83 0.73 -8.63
CA GLU A 117 -13.49 1.95 -9.09
C GLU A 117 -12.48 2.96 -9.65
N THR A 118 -12.94 3.91 -10.44
CA THR A 118 -12.16 5.04 -10.95
C THR A 118 -12.81 6.36 -10.55
N VAL A 119 -12.02 7.42 -10.48
CA VAL A 119 -12.54 8.77 -10.33
C VAL A 119 -13.43 9.12 -11.54
N GLN A 120 -14.45 9.92 -11.31
CA GLN A 120 -15.38 10.34 -12.36
C GLN A 120 -14.65 11.01 -13.53
N GLY A 121 -14.91 10.54 -14.75
CA GLY A 121 -14.35 11.08 -15.97
C GLY A 121 -13.07 10.41 -16.46
N LEU A 122 -12.44 9.53 -15.67
CA LEU A 122 -11.26 8.76 -16.09
C LEU A 122 -11.69 7.48 -16.83
N GLY A 123 -11.29 7.37 -18.09
CA GLY A 123 -11.55 6.20 -18.92
C GLY A 123 -10.61 5.02 -18.61
N LEU A 124 -11.09 3.80 -18.87
CA LEU A 124 -10.30 2.59 -18.62
C LEU A 124 -9.00 2.53 -19.43
N GLU A 125 -9.03 2.98 -20.70
CA GLU A 125 -7.84 2.98 -21.56
C GLU A 125 -6.81 4.01 -21.08
N GLU A 126 -7.26 5.17 -20.61
CA GLU A 126 -6.40 6.18 -20.01
C GLU A 126 -5.74 5.64 -18.72
N LEU A 127 -6.53 5.02 -17.86
CA LEU A 127 -6.00 4.38 -16.64
C LEU A 127 -4.95 3.30 -16.97
N ARG A 128 -5.19 2.47 -18.00
CA ARG A 128 -4.22 1.47 -18.45
C ARG A 128 -2.91 2.09 -18.93
N ALA A 129 -3.00 3.21 -19.65
CA ALA A 129 -1.81 3.93 -20.09
C ALA A 129 -1.03 4.49 -18.88
N LEU A 130 -1.71 5.06 -17.89
CA LEU A 130 -1.10 5.55 -16.64
C LEU A 130 -0.44 4.43 -15.82
N LEU A 131 -0.99 3.22 -15.85
CA LEU A 131 -0.41 2.04 -15.22
C LEU A 131 0.78 1.44 -16.02
N GLY A 132 1.17 2.05 -17.14
CA GLY A 132 2.26 1.56 -17.98
C GLY A 132 1.97 0.21 -18.66
N GLY A 133 0.72 -0.09 -18.92
CA GLY A 133 0.29 -1.34 -19.54
C GLY A 133 0.17 -2.53 -18.58
N LEU A 134 0.25 -2.29 -17.27
CA LEU A 134 0.06 -3.36 -16.27
C LEU A 134 -1.32 -4.00 -16.45
N PRO A 135 -1.40 -5.34 -16.54
CA PRO A 135 -2.68 -6.03 -16.73
C PRO A 135 -3.65 -5.81 -15.58
N LEU A 136 -4.88 -5.46 -15.92
CA LEU A 136 -6.00 -5.40 -14.98
C LEU A 136 -6.88 -6.63 -15.17
N LEU A 137 -7.21 -7.31 -14.07
CA LEU A 137 -8.19 -8.37 -14.07
C LEU A 137 -9.58 -7.77 -14.37
N GLN A 138 -10.33 -8.45 -15.25
CA GLN A 138 -11.71 -8.07 -15.53
C GLN A 138 -12.58 -8.41 -14.31
N SER A 139 -13.53 -7.54 -14.00
CA SER A 139 -14.60 -7.85 -13.05
C SER A 139 -15.47 -8.96 -13.66
N GLU A 140 -15.61 -10.07 -12.96
CA GLU A 140 -16.64 -11.07 -13.29
C GLU A 140 -18.02 -10.48 -13.02
#